data_e0bcc38f91c32624cbbddb96a3777f39
#
_entry.id   e0bcc38f91c32624cbbddb96a3777f39
#
_cell.length_a   1.000
_cell.length_b   1.000
_cell.length_c   1.000
_cell.angle_alpha   90.00
_cell.angle_beta   90.00
_cell.angle_gamma   90.00
#
_symmetry.space_group_name_H-M   'P 1'
#
loop_
_entity.id
_entity.type
_entity.pdbx_description
1 polymer ?
#
loop_
_entity_poly.entity_id
_entity_poly.type
_entity_poly.pdbx_seq_one_letter_code
_entity_poly.pdbx_strand_id
1 'polypeptide(L)'
;MNKDVVDLEALPLRFNPPDGWRMPNPLFISLHQGEVFADDWQPYPEAPPIPPSWPWWEENGTSWYRFFRDRAPLPARALGNWFSLAALGLFMFAVSPFALPGWYIAIGGTVSLVLLVLGIRGVIRTMKSQSVGPLEPLDAIRAWATERRSDYFAQAYASFRRSDPREISLETFIASQEAQWWGESSATAEN
;
A
#
# COMPACT_ATOMS: atom_id res chain seq x y z
N MET A 1 24.04 -12.70 4.39
CA MET A 1 22.78 -11.92 4.41
C MET A 1 22.35 -11.80 2.96
N ASN A 2 21.31 -12.54 2.54
CA ASN A 2 20.79 -12.42 1.18
C ASN A 2 20.43 -10.95 0.99
N LYS A 3 21.03 -10.28 -0.02
CA LYS A 3 20.51 -9.01 -0.51
C LYS A 3 19.12 -9.34 -1.02
N ASP A 4 18.09 -8.94 -0.26
CA ASP A 4 16.71 -9.04 -0.71
C ASP A 4 16.63 -8.22 -1.99
N VAL A 5 16.59 -8.93 -3.10
CA VAL A 5 16.43 -8.31 -4.42
C VAL A 5 15.03 -7.70 -4.41
N VAL A 6 14.97 -6.37 -4.29
CA VAL A 6 13.70 -5.65 -4.35
C VAL A 6 13.18 -5.73 -5.77
N ASP A 7 12.03 -6.37 -5.93
CA ASP A 7 11.32 -6.39 -7.20
C ASP A 7 10.60 -5.04 -7.41
N LEU A 8 11.19 -4.18 -8.23
CA LEU A 8 10.63 -2.86 -8.56
C LEU A 8 9.30 -2.95 -9.31
N GLU A 9 9.09 -4.02 -10.09
CA GLU A 9 7.84 -4.23 -10.81
C GLU A 9 6.67 -4.59 -9.88
N ALA A 10 6.97 -5.09 -8.69
CA ALA A 10 5.95 -5.39 -7.68
C ALA A 10 5.54 -4.16 -6.83
N LEU A 11 6.27 -3.04 -6.91
CA LEU A 11 5.97 -1.83 -6.16
C LEU A 11 4.77 -1.08 -6.77
N PRO A 12 3.92 -0.45 -5.96
CA PRO A 12 2.74 0.28 -6.45
C PRO A 12 3.10 1.53 -7.26
N LEU A 13 4.22 2.17 -6.95
CA LEU A 13 4.69 3.36 -7.65
C LEU A 13 6.06 3.11 -8.28
N ARG A 14 6.25 3.68 -9.48
CA ARG A 14 7.54 3.80 -10.15
C ARG A 14 8.17 5.13 -9.76
N PHE A 15 9.45 5.09 -9.39
CA PHE A 15 10.22 6.30 -9.14
C PHE A 15 10.57 6.98 -10.46
N ASN A 16 10.34 8.28 -10.53
CA ASN A 16 10.59 9.13 -11.69
C ASN A 16 11.63 10.19 -11.33
N PRO A 17 12.95 9.89 -11.48
CA PRO A 17 13.99 10.88 -11.20
C PRO A 17 14.00 11.99 -12.25
N PRO A 18 14.37 13.24 -11.90
CA PRO A 18 14.61 14.29 -12.88
C PRO A 18 15.71 13.92 -13.87
N ASP A 19 15.65 14.52 -15.05
CA ASP A 19 16.65 14.29 -16.10
C ASP A 19 18.07 14.55 -15.60
N GLY A 20 18.97 13.62 -15.89
CA GLY A 20 20.38 13.68 -15.47
C GLY A 20 20.63 13.21 -14.04
N TRP A 21 19.60 12.80 -13.30
CA TRP A 21 19.77 12.18 -12.01
C TRP A 21 20.18 10.71 -12.13
N ARG A 22 20.98 10.26 -11.18
CA ARG A 22 21.29 8.83 -11.04
C ARG A 22 20.06 8.10 -10.49
N MET A 23 19.84 6.87 -10.94
CA MET A 23 18.82 6.01 -10.33
C MET A 23 19.30 5.54 -8.96
N PRO A 24 18.53 5.73 -7.88
CA PRO A 24 18.93 5.23 -6.57
C PRO A 24 18.82 3.71 -6.50
N ASN A 25 19.41 3.15 -5.44
CA ASN A 25 19.28 1.73 -5.13
C ASN A 25 17.79 1.32 -5.04
N PRO A 26 17.39 0.14 -5.56
CA PRO A 26 16.03 -0.39 -5.45
C PRO A 26 15.45 -0.36 -4.03
N LEU A 27 16.29 -0.53 -3.01
CA LEU A 27 15.87 -0.46 -1.62
C LEU A 27 15.38 0.94 -1.24
N PHE A 28 16.10 2.00 -1.65
CA PHE A 28 15.64 3.38 -1.47
C PHE A 28 14.25 3.56 -2.07
N ILE A 29 14.05 3.17 -3.34
CA ILE A 29 12.77 3.29 -4.03
C ILE A 29 11.65 2.58 -3.24
N SER A 30 11.93 1.39 -2.69
CA SER A 30 10.92 0.62 -1.96
C SER A 30 10.52 1.21 -0.60
N LEU A 31 11.45 1.92 0.04
CA LEU A 31 11.25 2.48 1.38
C LEU A 31 10.70 3.92 1.36
N HIS A 32 10.78 4.61 0.21
CA HIS A 32 10.34 6.00 0.04
C HIS A 32 9.11 6.16 -0.85
N GLN A 33 8.38 5.08 -1.10
CA GLN A 33 7.18 5.08 -1.96
C GLN A 33 6.20 6.20 -1.59
N GLY A 34 5.89 7.07 -2.56
CA GLY A 34 4.94 8.18 -2.40
C GLY A 34 5.47 9.36 -1.58
N GLU A 35 6.73 9.38 -1.19
CA GLU A 35 7.33 10.50 -0.47
C GLU A 35 7.49 11.71 -1.40
N VAL A 36 7.20 12.89 -0.88
CA VAL A 36 7.42 14.16 -1.58
C VAL A 36 8.72 14.75 -1.04
N PHE A 37 9.67 14.95 -1.93
CA PHE A 37 10.95 15.56 -1.57
C PHE A 37 10.85 17.08 -1.69
N ALA A 38 11.58 17.80 -0.85
CA ALA A 38 11.61 19.26 -0.87
C ALA A 38 12.28 19.76 -2.16
N ASP A 39 11.89 20.95 -2.64
CA ASP A 39 12.40 21.52 -3.88
C ASP A 39 13.92 21.78 -3.86
N ASP A 40 14.50 21.89 -2.65
CA ASP A 40 15.93 22.07 -2.41
C ASP A 40 16.66 20.77 -2.02
N TRP A 41 15.96 19.63 -2.08
CA TRP A 41 16.55 18.35 -1.74
C TRP A 41 17.63 17.94 -2.75
N GLN A 42 18.81 17.61 -2.27
CA GLN A 42 19.93 17.13 -3.05
C GLN A 42 20.44 15.80 -2.50
N PRO A 43 20.18 14.69 -3.17
CA PRO A 43 20.61 13.37 -2.70
C PRO A 43 22.13 13.14 -2.81
N TYR A 44 22.81 13.88 -3.69
CA TYR A 44 24.27 13.88 -3.85
C TYR A 44 24.73 15.25 -4.38
N PRO A 45 26.02 15.65 -4.11
CA PRO A 45 26.49 17.01 -4.38
C PRO A 45 26.35 17.51 -5.82
N GLU A 46 26.44 16.61 -6.81
CA GLU A 46 26.36 16.93 -8.23
C GLU A 46 24.96 16.78 -8.80
N ALA A 47 23.93 16.52 -7.98
CA ALA A 47 22.56 16.38 -8.46
C ALA A 47 22.09 17.69 -9.13
N PRO A 48 21.57 17.64 -10.37
CA PRO A 48 20.95 18.79 -11.00
C PRO A 48 19.78 19.32 -10.17
N PRO A 49 19.45 20.63 -10.26
CA PRO A 49 18.32 21.18 -9.55
C PRO A 49 17.01 20.55 -9.98
N ILE A 50 16.11 20.39 -9.02
CA ILE A 50 14.78 19.81 -9.25
C ILE A 50 13.90 20.85 -9.98
N PRO A 51 13.22 20.47 -11.09
CA PRO A 51 12.20 21.30 -11.66
C PRO A 51 11.04 21.53 -10.68
N PRO A 52 10.43 22.74 -10.63
CA PRO A 52 9.31 22.98 -9.74
C PRO A 52 8.17 21.99 -9.94
N SER A 53 7.58 21.50 -8.87
CA SER A 53 6.44 20.56 -8.89
C SER A 53 6.75 19.24 -9.62
N TRP A 54 7.97 18.74 -9.52
CA TRP A 54 8.36 17.52 -10.20
C TRP A 54 7.52 16.31 -9.72
N PRO A 55 6.99 15.48 -10.66
CA PRO A 55 6.22 14.29 -10.33
C PRO A 55 7.18 13.13 -9.99
N TRP A 56 7.55 12.99 -8.72
CA TRP A 56 8.48 11.96 -8.25
C TRP A 56 8.02 10.53 -8.47
N TRP A 57 6.70 10.34 -8.56
CA TRP A 57 6.09 9.02 -8.57
C TRP A 57 5.04 8.91 -9.67
N GLU A 58 5.06 7.78 -10.36
CA GLU A 58 4.07 7.40 -11.36
C GLU A 58 3.40 6.08 -10.94
N GLU A 59 2.15 5.89 -11.30
CA GLU A 59 1.46 4.62 -11.06
C GLU A 59 2.13 3.47 -11.81
N ASN A 60 2.44 2.37 -11.10
CA ASN A 60 3.11 1.22 -11.69
C ASN A 60 2.09 0.18 -12.19
N GLY A 61 1.24 0.58 -13.14
CA GLY A 61 0.33 -0.29 -13.87
C GLY A 61 -0.45 -1.27 -12.99
N THR A 62 -0.31 -2.58 -13.25
CA THR A 62 -1.04 -3.62 -12.50
C THR A 62 -0.66 -3.70 -11.03
N SER A 63 0.55 -3.31 -10.66
CA SER A 63 1.01 -3.37 -9.27
C SER A 63 0.34 -2.32 -8.40
N TRP A 64 0.00 -1.14 -8.96
CA TRP A 64 -0.86 -0.15 -8.32
C TRP A 64 -2.21 -0.77 -7.91
N TYR A 65 -2.95 -1.38 -8.86
CA TYR A 65 -4.25 -2.00 -8.58
C TYR A 65 -4.15 -3.18 -7.62
N ARG A 66 -3.09 -3.99 -7.73
CA ARG A 66 -2.83 -5.12 -6.83
C ARG A 66 -2.62 -4.65 -5.39
N PHE A 67 -1.83 -3.59 -5.20
CA PHE A 67 -1.59 -3.01 -3.88
C PHE A 67 -2.90 -2.65 -3.17
N PHE A 68 -3.81 -1.94 -3.83
CA PHE A 68 -5.10 -1.55 -3.25
C PHE A 68 -6.05 -2.73 -3.10
N ARG A 69 -6.07 -3.65 -4.05
CA ARG A 69 -6.89 -4.85 -3.93
C ARG A 69 -6.51 -5.69 -2.72
N ASP A 70 -5.20 -5.89 -2.49
CA ASP A 70 -4.71 -6.78 -1.44
C ASP A 70 -4.70 -6.09 -0.06
N ARG A 71 -4.61 -4.76 -0.04
CA ARG A 71 -4.63 -3.91 1.15
C ARG A 71 -5.86 -3.03 1.25
N ALA A 72 -6.85 -3.24 0.37
CA ALA A 72 -8.11 -2.53 0.51
C ALA A 72 -8.52 -2.54 1.97
N PRO A 73 -8.76 -1.39 2.58
CA PRO A 73 -9.11 -1.31 3.98
C PRO A 73 -10.24 -2.28 4.26
N LEU A 74 -10.19 -2.99 5.38
CA LEU A 74 -11.21 -3.93 5.82
C LEU A 74 -12.67 -3.50 5.50
N PRO A 75 -13.00 -2.17 5.53
CA PRO A 75 -14.30 -1.68 5.10
C PRO A 75 -14.68 -2.02 3.66
N ALA A 76 -13.78 -1.92 2.69
CA ALA A 76 -14.12 -2.18 1.28
C ALA A 76 -14.36 -3.67 1.01
N ARG A 77 -13.58 -4.56 1.65
CA ARG A 77 -13.82 -6.01 1.59
C ARG A 77 -15.09 -6.39 2.34
N ALA A 78 -15.30 -5.81 3.52
CA ALA A 78 -16.52 -6.01 4.30
C ALA A 78 -17.75 -5.50 3.53
N LEU A 79 -17.65 -4.34 2.88
CA LEU A 79 -18.73 -3.80 2.05
C LEU A 79 -19.12 -4.77 0.91
N GLY A 80 -18.14 -5.32 0.19
CA GLY A 80 -18.35 -6.33 -0.84
C GLY A 80 -19.07 -7.58 -0.32
N ASN A 81 -18.68 -8.08 0.84
CA ASN A 81 -19.31 -9.22 1.48
C ASN A 81 -20.77 -8.93 1.90
N TRP A 82 -21.02 -7.73 2.45
CA TRP A 82 -22.37 -7.31 2.84
C TRP A 82 -23.28 -7.08 1.63
N PHE A 83 -22.77 -6.53 0.54
CA PHE A 83 -23.52 -6.42 -0.71
C PHE A 83 -23.86 -7.78 -1.29
N SER A 84 -22.91 -8.73 -1.29
CA SER A 84 -23.15 -10.10 -1.76
C SER A 84 -24.23 -10.80 -0.93
N LEU A 85 -24.20 -10.61 0.41
CA LEU A 85 -25.21 -11.18 1.30
C LEU A 85 -26.61 -10.56 1.04
N ALA A 86 -26.69 -9.27 0.85
CA ALA A 86 -27.94 -8.58 0.52
C ALA A 86 -28.49 -9.02 -0.84
N ALA A 87 -27.62 -9.14 -1.86
CA ALA A 87 -27.99 -9.61 -3.19
C ALA A 87 -28.49 -11.05 -3.16
N LEU A 88 -27.82 -11.93 -2.41
CA LEU A 88 -28.26 -13.31 -2.22
C LEU A 88 -29.64 -13.37 -1.54
N GLY A 89 -29.86 -12.61 -0.48
CA GLY A 89 -31.15 -12.51 0.19
C GLY A 89 -32.25 -12.05 -0.75
N LEU A 90 -31.98 -11.01 -1.55
CA LEU A 90 -32.93 -10.49 -2.53
C LEU A 90 -33.25 -11.52 -3.63
N PHE A 91 -32.21 -12.20 -4.16
CA PHE A 91 -32.37 -13.25 -5.17
C PHE A 91 -33.21 -14.41 -4.63
N MET A 92 -32.89 -14.92 -3.46
CA MET A 92 -33.65 -16.01 -2.83
C MET A 92 -35.09 -15.61 -2.55
N PHE A 93 -35.34 -14.36 -2.13
CA PHE A 93 -36.68 -13.84 -1.93
C PHE A 93 -37.48 -13.81 -3.22
N ALA A 94 -36.88 -13.38 -4.33
CA ALA A 94 -37.52 -13.28 -5.64
C ALA A 94 -37.84 -14.66 -6.23
N VAL A 95 -36.98 -15.67 -6.01
CA VAL A 95 -37.14 -17.01 -6.60
C VAL A 95 -38.02 -17.94 -5.76
N SER A 96 -38.08 -17.72 -4.44
CA SER A 96 -38.84 -18.57 -3.49
C SER A 96 -40.29 -18.86 -3.88
N PRO A 97 -41.11 -17.91 -4.37
CA PRO A 97 -42.50 -18.16 -4.75
C PRO A 97 -42.65 -19.13 -5.93
N PHE A 98 -41.65 -19.22 -6.80
CA PHE A 98 -41.70 -20.00 -8.03
C PHE A 98 -41.08 -21.39 -7.91
N ALA A 99 -40.24 -21.60 -6.90
CA ALA A 99 -39.43 -22.82 -6.82
C ALA A 99 -39.84 -23.79 -5.72
N LEU A 100 -40.66 -23.38 -4.74
CA LEU A 100 -40.90 -24.16 -3.52
C LEU A 100 -42.39 -24.40 -3.22
N PRO A 101 -42.76 -25.57 -2.66
CA PRO A 101 -44.11 -25.82 -2.12
C PRO A 101 -44.45 -24.89 -0.96
N GLY A 102 -45.76 -24.61 -0.75
CA GLY A 102 -46.28 -23.53 0.09
C GLY A 102 -45.66 -23.33 1.49
N TRP A 103 -45.33 -24.40 2.21
CA TRP A 103 -44.72 -24.25 3.56
C TRP A 103 -43.25 -23.88 3.50
N TYR A 104 -42.53 -24.25 2.44
CA TYR A 104 -41.15 -23.84 2.24
C TYR A 104 -41.03 -22.34 1.88
N ILE A 105 -42.12 -21.74 1.31
CA ILE A 105 -42.14 -20.31 1.01
C ILE A 105 -42.02 -19.49 2.30
N ALA A 106 -42.69 -19.90 3.36
CA ALA A 106 -42.63 -19.21 4.66
C ALA A 106 -41.21 -19.27 5.26
N ILE A 107 -40.56 -20.44 5.23
CA ILE A 107 -39.19 -20.61 5.77
C ILE A 107 -38.18 -19.89 4.87
N GLY A 108 -38.26 -20.12 3.54
CA GLY A 108 -37.34 -19.51 2.57
C GLY A 108 -37.47 -17.99 2.55
N GLY A 109 -38.70 -17.47 2.60
CA GLY A 109 -38.96 -16.05 2.70
C GLY A 109 -38.40 -15.40 3.97
N THR A 110 -38.54 -16.07 5.13
CA THR A 110 -37.98 -15.59 6.39
C THR A 110 -36.45 -15.57 6.35
N VAL A 111 -35.81 -16.64 5.90
CA VAL A 111 -34.35 -16.70 5.76
C VAL A 111 -33.85 -15.61 4.80
N SER A 112 -34.50 -15.46 3.64
CA SER A 112 -34.15 -14.43 2.65
C SER A 112 -34.26 -13.02 3.22
N LEU A 113 -35.32 -12.73 3.99
CA LEU A 113 -35.52 -11.45 4.64
C LEU A 113 -34.45 -11.17 5.69
N VAL A 114 -34.09 -12.18 6.49
CA VAL A 114 -33.01 -12.06 7.47
C VAL A 114 -31.65 -11.74 6.81
N LEU A 115 -31.31 -12.45 5.73
CA LEU A 115 -30.08 -12.22 4.97
C LEU A 115 -30.06 -10.80 4.37
N LEU A 116 -31.18 -10.36 3.82
CA LEU A 116 -31.33 -9.02 3.25
C LEU A 116 -31.13 -7.94 4.32
N VAL A 117 -31.81 -8.07 5.47
CA VAL A 117 -31.71 -7.11 6.60
C VAL A 117 -30.29 -7.09 7.17
N LEU A 118 -29.65 -8.24 7.36
CA LEU A 118 -28.28 -8.31 7.83
C LEU A 118 -27.31 -7.68 6.84
N GLY A 119 -27.48 -7.95 5.54
CA GLY A 119 -26.68 -7.36 4.47
C GLY A 119 -26.80 -5.83 4.46
N ILE A 120 -28.02 -5.29 4.45
CA ILE A 120 -28.28 -3.84 4.48
C ILE A 120 -27.70 -3.19 5.76
N ARG A 121 -27.93 -3.82 6.92
CA ARG A 121 -27.41 -3.31 8.19
C ARG A 121 -25.89 -3.30 8.23
N GLY A 122 -25.27 -4.35 7.65
CA GLY A 122 -23.82 -4.43 7.50
C GLY A 122 -23.26 -3.34 6.61
N VAL A 123 -23.89 -3.06 5.47
CA VAL A 123 -23.54 -1.94 4.57
C VAL A 123 -23.61 -0.61 5.31
N ILE A 124 -24.74 -0.32 5.96
CA ILE A 124 -24.94 0.95 6.69
C ILE A 124 -23.90 1.11 7.80
N ARG A 125 -23.63 0.06 8.57
CA ARG A 125 -22.62 0.09 9.64
C ARG A 125 -21.23 0.36 9.08
N THR A 126 -20.86 -0.29 7.97
CA THR A 126 -19.58 -0.11 7.32
C THR A 126 -19.44 1.30 6.75
N MET A 127 -20.48 1.84 6.12
CA MET A 127 -20.51 3.22 5.62
C MET A 127 -20.37 4.26 6.75
N LYS A 128 -21.02 4.03 7.89
CA LYS A 128 -20.89 4.91 9.06
C LYS A 128 -19.49 4.86 9.69
N SER A 129 -18.80 3.71 9.62
CA SER A 129 -17.41 3.61 10.13
C SER A 129 -16.38 4.27 9.20
N GLN A 130 -16.76 4.58 7.96
CA GLN A 130 -15.94 5.30 6.97
C GLN A 130 -15.98 6.83 7.09
N SER A 131 -16.56 7.38 8.17
CA SER A 131 -16.54 8.83 8.42
C SER A 131 -15.15 9.42 8.71
N VAL A 132 -14.14 8.58 8.83
CA VAL A 132 -12.74 8.96 8.58
C VAL A 132 -12.59 8.87 7.06
N GLY A 133 -12.48 10.02 6.38
CA GLY A 133 -12.42 10.12 4.92
C GLY A 133 -11.44 9.12 4.31
N PRO A 134 -11.67 8.67 3.07
CA PRO A 134 -10.72 7.80 2.41
C PRO A 134 -9.39 8.53 2.40
N LEU A 135 -8.36 7.89 2.99
CA LEU A 135 -6.98 8.32 2.77
C LEU A 135 -6.80 8.40 1.26
N GLU A 136 -6.30 9.52 0.76
CA GLU A 136 -5.92 9.57 -0.63
C GLU A 136 -5.01 8.37 -0.94
N PRO A 137 -5.12 7.76 -2.12
CA PRO A 137 -4.35 6.56 -2.46
C PRO A 137 -2.86 6.71 -2.19
N LEU A 138 -2.28 7.88 -2.46
CA LEU A 138 -0.88 8.20 -2.18
C LEU A 138 -0.56 8.20 -0.68
N ASP A 139 -1.47 8.66 0.16
CA ASP A 139 -1.26 8.66 1.61
C ASP A 139 -1.25 7.25 2.19
N ALA A 140 -2.06 6.35 1.64
CA ALA A 140 -2.04 4.93 2.03
C ALA A 140 -0.71 4.26 1.66
N ILE A 141 -0.17 4.55 0.48
CA ILE A 141 1.14 4.04 0.05
C ILE A 141 2.25 4.66 0.91
N ARG A 142 2.19 5.96 1.17
CA ARG A 142 3.16 6.67 2.01
C ARG A 142 3.19 6.12 3.43
N ALA A 143 2.03 5.91 4.05
CA ALA A 143 1.93 5.31 5.37
C ALA A 143 2.54 3.90 5.42
N TRP A 144 2.23 3.07 4.42
CA TRP A 144 2.82 1.74 4.29
C TRP A 144 4.35 1.78 4.11
N ALA A 145 4.87 2.68 3.28
CA ALA A 145 6.31 2.82 3.06
C ALA A 145 7.03 3.32 4.33
N THR A 146 6.41 4.26 5.06
CA THR A 146 6.94 4.78 6.33
C THR A 146 7.04 3.69 7.39
N GLU A 147 6.01 2.85 7.54
CA GLU A 147 6.04 1.71 8.47
C GLU A 147 7.17 0.74 8.08
N ARG A 148 7.25 0.36 6.81
CA ARG A 148 8.29 -0.54 6.31
C ARG A 148 9.70 0.04 6.48
N ARG A 149 9.87 1.35 6.26
CA ARG A 149 11.14 2.05 6.47
C ARG A 149 11.55 2.02 7.93
N SER A 150 10.62 2.29 8.84
CA SER A 150 10.87 2.22 10.28
C SER A 150 11.33 0.84 10.72
N ASP A 151 10.64 -0.22 10.26
CA ASP A 151 10.98 -1.60 10.58
C ASP A 151 12.35 -2.00 10.03
N TYR A 152 12.64 -1.61 8.79
CA TYR A 152 13.92 -1.88 8.14
C TYR A 152 15.07 -1.25 8.95
N PHE A 153 14.99 0.05 9.25
CA PHE A 153 16.05 0.73 9.97
C PHE A 153 16.18 0.26 11.43
N ALA A 154 15.09 -0.10 12.09
CA ALA A 154 15.15 -0.68 13.43
C ALA A 154 15.93 -2.00 13.42
N GLN A 155 15.67 -2.89 12.45
CA GLN A 155 16.35 -4.17 12.32
C GLN A 155 17.82 -4.01 11.89
N ALA A 156 18.08 -3.13 10.90
CA ALA A 156 19.42 -2.86 10.41
C ALA A 156 20.31 -2.23 11.50
N TYR A 157 19.78 -1.28 12.25
CA TYR A 157 20.48 -0.63 13.36
C TYR A 157 20.74 -1.61 14.51
N ALA A 158 19.76 -2.46 14.86
CA ALA A 158 19.97 -3.48 15.87
C ALA A 158 21.05 -4.50 15.46
N SER A 159 21.17 -4.81 14.17
CA SER A 159 22.23 -5.66 13.64
C SER A 159 23.59 -4.96 13.65
N PHE A 160 23.63 -3.69 13.26
CA PHE A 160 24.83 -2.86 13.33
C PHE A 160 25.36 -2.77 14.75
N ARG A 161 24.52 -2.46 15.74
CA ARG A 161 24.89 -2.36 17.16
C ARG A 161 25.48 -3.65 17.73
N ARG A 162 25.13 -4.81 17.18
CA ARG A 162 25.70 -6.10 17.59
C ARG A 162 27.08 -6.37 16.99
N SER A 163 27.36 -5.83 15.81
CA SER A 163 28.60 -6.05 15.06
C SER A 163 29.65 -4.95 15.28
N ASP A 164 29.21 -3.74 15.58
CA ASP A 164 30.08 -2.58 15.77
C ASP A 164 29.72 -1.86 17.07
N PRO A 165 30.65 -1.82 18.06
CA PRO A 165 30.41 -1.19 19.36
C PRO A 165 30.45 0.33 19.32
N ARG A 166 30.74 0.96 18.16
CA ARG A 166 30.73 2.42 18.07
C ARG A 166 29.37 2.98 18.39
N GLU A 167 29.32 3.98 19.25
CA GLU A 167 28.08 4.69 19.59
C GLU A 167 27.78 5.73 18.51
N ILE A 168 27.00 5.34 17.51
CA ILE A 168 26.38 6.29 16.59
C ILE A 168 24.87 6.35 16.86
N SER A 169 24.27 7.53 16.67
CA SER A 169 22.81 7.66 16.79
C SER A 169 22.10 6.95 15.64
N LEU A 170 20.83 6.59 15.86
CA LEU A 170 19.99 6.01 14.80
C LEU A 170 19.90 6.96 13.59
N GLU A 171 19.75 8.28 13.84
CA GLU A 171 19.69 9.28 12.78
C GLU A 171 20.97 9.33 11.93
N THR A 172 22.14 9.31 12.58
CA THR A 172 23.43 9.26 11.87
C THR A 172 23.57 7.97 11.07
N PHE A 173 23.10 6.84 11.61
CA PHE A 173 23.09 5.57 10.91
C PHE A 173 22.19 5.63 9.67
N ILE A 174 20.96 6.13 9.80
CA ILE A 174 20.01 6.30 8.68
C ILE A 174 20.64 7.17 7.59
N ALA A 175 21.13 8.36 7.94
CA ALA A 175 21.76 9.28 6.99
C ALA A 175 22.93 8.64 6.23
N SER A 176 23.77 7.84 6.93
CA SER A 176 24.89 7.14 6.29
C SER A 176 24.44 6.06 5.30
N GLN A 177 23.35 5.35 5.61
CA GLN A 177 22.80 4.34 4.72
C GLN A 177 22.14 4.97 3.49
N GLU A 178 21.37 6.03 3.67
CA GLU A 178 20.72 6.74 2.58
C GLU A 178 21.73 7.37 1.62
N ALA A 179 22.83 7.93 2.11
CA ALA A 179 23.90 8.43 1.28
C ALA A 179 24.56 7.35 0.40
N GLN A 180 24.71 6.13 0.93
CA GLN A 180 25.22 4.99 0.16
C GLN A 180 24.31 4.61 -1.00
N TRP A 181 22.98 4.68 -0.83
CA TRP A 181 22.02 4.25 -1.86
C TRP A 181 22.07 5.09 -3.15
N TRP A 182 22.66 6.27 -3.10
CA TRP A 182 22.90 7.13 -4.26
C TRP A 182 24.31 6.98 -4.86
N GLY A 183 25.23 6.36 -4.12
CA GLY A 183 26.61 6.12 -4.56
C GLY A 183 26.84 4.81 -5.33
N GLU A 184 26.08 3.78 -5.02
CA GLU A 184 26.33 2.40 -5.51
C GLU A 184 25.78 2.09 -6.92
N SER A 185 25.00 2.99 -7.53
CA SER A 185 24.25 2.70 -8.78
C SER A 185 25.12 2.59 -10.03
N SER A 186 26.43 2.84 -9.96
CA SER A 186 27.30 2.86 -11.15
C SER A 186 28.02 1.52 -11.45
N ALA A 187 27.94 0.54 -10.55
CA ALA A 187 28.80 -0.65 -10.67
C ALA A 187 28.10 -1.91 -11.23
N THR A 188 26.79 -1.91 -11.42
CA THR A 188 26.03 -3.14 -11.78
C THR A 188 25.37 -3.09 -13.16
N ALA A 189 25.54 -2.01 -13.93
CA ALA A 189 24.95 -1.88 -15.28
C ALA A 189 25.87 -2.29 -16.42
N GLU A 190 27.12 -2.71 -16.14
CA GLU A 190 28.07 -3.22 -17.14
C GLU A 190 28.52 -4.65 -16.80
N ASN A 191 27.62 -5.64 -17.02
CA ASN A 191 28.02 -7.02 -17.30
C ASN A 191 26.86 -7.77 -17.98
#